data_8e4914e89c3cf2c6a20ce22cfa3479c7
#
_entry.id   8e4914e89c3cf2c6a20ce22cfa3479c7
#
_cell.length_a   1.000
_cell.length_b   1.000
_cell.length_c   1.000
_cell.angle_alpha   90.00
_cell.angle_beta   90.00
_cell.angle_gamma   90.00
#
_symmetry.space_group_name_H-M   'P 1'
#
loop_
_entity.id
_entity.type
_entity.pdbx_description
1 polymer ?
#
loop_
_entity_poly.entity_id
_entity_poly.type
_entity_poly.pdbx_seq_one_letter_code
_entity_poly.pdbx_strand_id
1 'polypeptide(L)'
;MYLINMPLYITRELGLEEKLAGILMGTAAALEIPFMLLAGYYTRRFGKRPMMLLAVLAGVGFYAGLVTLSSQSALIALQLLNAIFIGIVAGIGMSYFQDLMPGRAGVATTLFANSIRTGSIMAGAIAGTVAEIWSFHGVFMVATALALAALAACWRVPNV
;
A
#
# COMPACT_ATOMS: atom_id res chain seq x y z
N MET A 1 6.60 4.00 3.12
CA MET A 1 6.76 5.29 2.40
C MET A 1 5.63 6.28 2.68
N TYR A 2 4.36 5.94 2.43
CA TYR A 2 3.23 6.86 2.62
C TYR A 2 3.16 7.50 4.02
N LEU A 3 3.11 6.70 5.09
CA LEU A 3 2.94 7.19 6.46
C LEU A 3 4.05 8.14 6.94
N ILE A 4 5.25 8.00 6.40
CA ILE A 4 6.41 8.81 6.79
C ILE A 4 6.45 10.12 6.00
N ASN A 5 6.19 10.04 4.68
CA ASN A 5 6.42 11.16 3.78
C ASN A 5 5.17 12.02 3.54
N MET A 6 3.96 11.48 3.72
CA MET A 6 2.73 12.23 3.42
C MET A 6 2.57 13.50 4.25
N PRO A 7 2.80 13.50 5.58
CA PRO A 7 2.74 14.74 6.36
C PRO A 7 3.75 15.78 5.89
N LEU A 8 4.98 15.36 5.59
CA LEU A 8 6.05 16.25 5.13
C LEU A 8 5.79 16.78 3.72
N TYR A 9 5.27 15.96 2.83
CA TYR A 9 4.87 16.35 1.48
C TYR A 9 3.78 17.42 1.51
N ILE A 10 2.73 17.22 2.32
CA ILE A 10 1.63 18.16 2.45
C ILE A 10 2.11 19.51 3.00
N THR A 11 2.91 19.49 4.06
CA THR A 11 3.30 20.72 4.76
C THR A 11 4.46 21.44 4.08
N ARG A 12 5.49 20.72 3.62
CA ARG A 12 6.72 21.31 3.09
C ARG A 12 6.69 21.55 1.59
N GLU A 13 6.04 20.69 0.82
CA GLU A 13 6.07 20.76 -0.64
C GLU A 13 4.79 21.36 -1.22
N LEU A 14 3.61 21.01 -0.68
CA LEU A 14 2.34 21.58 -1.11
C LEU A 14 1.94 22.84 -0.34
N GLY A 15 2.57 23.14 0.79
CA GLY A 15 2.23 24.31 1.62
C GLY A 15 0.82 24.28 2.19
N LEU A 16 0.21 23.09 2.32
CA LEU A 16 -1.13 22.89 2.85
C LEU A 16 -1.10 22.69 4.38
N GLU A 17 -2.24 22.87 5.02
CA GLU A 17 -2.37 22.76 6.47
C GLU A 17 -2.01 21.34 6.96
N GLU A 18 -1.27 21.28 8.08
CA GLU A 18 -0.92 20.02 8.76
C GLU A 18 -2.15 19.19 9.14
N LYS A 19 -3.28 19.86 9.43
CA LYS A 19 -4.58 19.25 9.70
C LYS A 19 -5.04 18.32 8.58
N LEU A 20 -4.69 18.64 7.31
CA LEU A 20 -5.03 17.80 6.15
C LEU A 20 -4.32 16.44 6.22
N ALA A 21 -3.07 16.39 6.68
CA ALA A 21 -2.37 15.12 6.87
C ALA A 21 -3.12 14.20 7.84
N GLY A 22 -3.59 14.77 8.97
CA GLY A 22 -4.42 14.03 9.93
C GLY A 22 -5.73 13.52 9.33
N ILE A 23 -6.42 14.35 8.54
CA ILE A 23 -7.66 13.97 7.84
C ILE A 23 -7.40 12.84 6.86
N LEU A 24 -6.34 12.90 6.05
CA LEU A 24 -6.01 11.87 5.07
C LEU A 24 -5.67 10.54 5.75
N MET A 25 -4.85 10.57 6.80
CA MET A 25 -4.48 9.37 7.55
C MET A 25 -5.68 8.77 8.29
N GLY A 26 -6.50 9.61 8.92
CA GLY A 26 -7.73 9.18 9.60
C GLY A 26 -8.76 8.59 8.63
N THR A 27 -8.95 9.21 7.47
CA THR A 27 -9.85 8.71 6.41
C THR A 27 -9.35 7.36 5.87
N ALA A 28 -8.04 7.23 5.62
CA ALA A 28 -7.44 5.97 5.18
C ALA A 28 -7.71 4.85 6.20
N ALA A 29 -7.41 5.09 7.48
CA ALA A 29 -7.61 4.11 8.54
C ALA A 29 -9.09 3.74 8.74
N ALA A 30 -10.00 4.71 8.67
CA ALA A 30 -11.43 4.47 8.78
C ALA A 30 -11.98 3.61 7.63
N LEU A 31 -11.46 3.79 6.41
CA LEU A 31 -11.85 3.01 5.24
C LEU A 31 -11.19 1.63 5.20
N GLU A 32 -10.01 1.47 5.79
CA GLU A 32 -9.25 0.21 5.80
C GLU A 32 -10.05 -0.94 6.45
N ILE A 33 -10.73 -0.67 7.58
CA ILE A 33 -11.50 -1.69 8.30
C ILE A 33 -12.61 -2.30 7.44
N PRO A 34 -13.52 -1.52 6.82
CA PRO A 34 -14.52 -2.09 5.94
C PRO A 34 -13.92 -2.84 4.73
N PHE A 35 -12.82 -2.34 4.14
CA PHE A 35 -12.18 -3.06 3.04
C PHE A 35 -11.50 -4.36 3.47
N MET A 36 -10.96 -4.45 4.69
CA MET A 36 -10.50 -5.71 5.27
C MET A 36 -11.63 -6.76 5.35
N LEU A 37 -12.80 -6.36 5.85
CA LEU A 37 -13.96 -7.24 5.97
C LEU A 37 -14.49 -7.67 4.59
N LEU A 38 -14.59 -6.73 3.66
CA LEU A 38 -14.99 -7.01 2.29
C LEU A 38 -13.99 -7.95 1.58
N ALA A 39 -12.70 -7.77 1.78
CA ALA A 39 -11.67 -8.65 1.25
C ALA A 39 -11.88 -10.09 1.73
N GLY A 40 -12.11 -10.29 3.03
CA GLY A 40 -12.41 -11.61 3.58
C GLY A 40 -13.69 -12.24 2.99
N TYR A 41 -14.72 -11.44 2.77
CA TYR A 41 -15.98 -11.90 2.16
C TYR A 41 -15.80 -12.28 0.68
N TYR A 42 -15.23 -11.38 -0.12
CA TYR A 42 -15.09 -11.57 -1.56
C TYR A 42 -14.04 -12.63 -1.93
N THR A 43 -13.05 -12.86 -1.08
CA THR A 43 -12.05 -13.93 -1.27
C THR A 43 -12.68 -15.31 -1.41
N ARG A 44 -13.80 -15.56 -0.71
CA ARG A 44 -14.55 -16.83 -0.81
C ARG A 44 -15.15 -17.04 -2.21
N ARG A 45 -15.45 -15.95 -2.92
CA ARG A 45 -16.10 -16.00 -4.23
C ARG A 45 -15.11 -15.94 -5.39
N PHE A 46 -14.10 -15.09 -5.28
CA PHE A 46 -13.17 -14.79 -6.38
C PHE A 46 -11.79 -15.44 -6.21
N GLY A 47 -11.49 -15.94 -5.01
CA GLY A 47 -10.17 -16.47 -4.67
C GLY A 47 -9.20 -15.38 -4.19
N LYS A 48 -8.08 -15.81 -3.59
CA LYS A 48 -7.10 -14.90 -2.97
C LYS A 48 -6.24 -14.17 -4.00
N ARG A 49 -5.81 -14.85 -5.08
CA ARG A 49 -4.94 -14.26 -6.11
C ARG A 49 -5.58 -13.06 -6.83
N PRO A 50 -6.81 -13.12 -7.36
CA PRO A 50 -7.45 -11.96 -7.99
C PRO A 50 -7.59 -10.78 -7.03
N MET A 51 -7.90 -11.06 -5.74
CA MET A 51 -7.99 -10.03 -4.72
C MET A 51 -6.63 -9.38 -4.46
N MET A 52 -5.54 -10.15 -4.41
CA MET A 52 -4.19 -9.60 -4.27
C MET A 52 -3.77 -8.78 -5.48
N LEU A 53 -4.12 -9.20 -6.70
CA LEU A 53 -3.89 -8.41 -7.92
C LEU A 53 -4.67 -7.09 -7.87
N LEU A 54 -5.93 -7.12 -7.44
CA LEU A 54 -6.72 -5.90 -7.23
C LEU A 54 -6.06 -4.96 -6.21
N ALA A 55 -5.56 -5.51 -5.11
CA ALA A 55 -4.85 -4.71 -4.11
C ALA A 55 -3.63 -4.02 -4.72
N VAL A 56 -2.78 -4.75 -5.45
CA VAL A 56 -1.57 -4.16 -6.03
C VAL A 56 -1.91 -3.14 -7.11
N LEU A 57 -2.94 -3.38 -7.93
CA LEU A 57 -3.45 -2.40 -8.89
C LEU A 57 -3.95 -1.12 -8.21
N ALA A 58 -4.70 -1.24 -7.11
CA ALA A 58 -5.11 -0.10 -6.32
C ALA A 58 -3.91 0.66 -5.75
N GLY A 59 -2.87 -0.06 -5.28
CA GLY A 59 -1.61 0.54 -4.81
C GLY A 59 -0.86 1.30 -5.92
N VAL A 60 -0.78 0.73 -7.13
CA VAL A 60 -0.21 1.43 -8.30
C VAL A 60 -1.01 2.69 -8.62
N GLY A 61 -2.34 2.61 -8.68
CA GLY A 61 -3.21 3.75 -8.92
C GLY A 61 -3.08 4.84 -7.85
N PHE A 62 -2.96 4.45 -6.59
CA PHE A 62 -2.74 5.35 -5.48
C PHE A 62 -1.42 6.13 -5.61
N TYR A 63 -0.29 5.44 -5.77
CA TYR A 63 1.00 6.11 -5.89
C TYR A 63 1.15 6.92 -7.18
N ALA A 64 0.64 6.42 -8.31
CA ALA A 64 0.59 7.18 -9.56
C ALA A 64 -0.28 8.44 -9.42
N GLY A 65 -1.40 8.34 -8.72
CA GLY A 65 -2.25 9.48 -8.39
C GLY A 65 -1.54 10.53 -7.53
N LEU A 66 -0.74 10.12 -6.54
CA LEU A 66 0.06 11.04 -5.73
C LEU A 66 1.15 11.78 -6.54
N VAL A 67 1.64 11.16 -7.61
CA VAL A 67 2.60 11.81 -8.52
C VAL A 67 1.94 12.84 -9.42
N THR A 68 0.69 12.63 -9.83
CA THR A 68 0.02 13.44 -10.86
C THR A 68 -0.97 14.47 -10.30
N LEU A 69 -1.49 14.25 -9.10
CA LEU A 69 -2.58 15.04 -8.50
C LEU A 69 -2.11 15.71 -7.20
N SER A 70 -2.30 17.03 -7.13
CA SER A 70 -1.89 17.84 -5.97
C SER A 70 -3.07 18.54 -5.28
N SER A 71 -4.30 18.43 -5.81
CA SER A 71 -5.47 19.07 -5.22
C SER A 71 -5.95 18.33 -3.96
N GLN A 72 -6.38 19.08 -2.94
CA GLN A 72 -6.84 18.52 -1.66
C GLN A 72 -7.95 17.47 -1.84
N SER A 73 -8.93 17.75 -2.71
CA SER A 73 -10.04 16.82 -2.99
C SER A 73 -9.56 15.53 -3.66
N ALA A 74 -8.59 15.61 -4.57
CA ALA A 74 -8.00 14.45 -5.22
C ALA A 74 -7.20 13.61 -4.22
N LEU A 75 -6.43 14.23 -3.33
CA LEU A 75 -5.68 13.53 -2.28
C LEU A 75 -6.62 12.77 -1.32
N ILE A 76 -7.78 13.33 -0.98
CA ILE A 76 -8.80 12.65 -0.18
C ILE A 76 -9.40 11.47 -0.96
N ALA A 77 -9.74 11.66 -2.24
CA ALA A 77 -10.29 10.60 -3.08
C ALA A 77 -9.30 9.42 -3.26
N LEU A 78 -8.00 9.70 -3.36
CA LEU A 78 -6.95 8.70 -3.45
C LEU A 78 -6.88 7.81 -2.21
N GLN A 79 -7.35 8.27 -1.03
CA GLN A 79 -7.39 7.43 0.17
C GLN A 79 -8.29 6.19 -0.01
N LEU A 80 -9.26 6.23 -0.91
CA LEU A 80 -10.05 5.06 -1.26
C LEU A 80 -9.18 3.94 -1.87
N LEU A 81 -8.29 4.29 -2.80
CA LEU A 81 -7.37 3.32 -3.41
C LEU A 81 -6.35 2.80 -2.38
N ASN A 82 -5.86 3.67 -1.51
CA ASN A 82 -4.97 3.30 -0.41
C ASN A 82 -5.65 2.31 0.55
N ALA A 83 -6.89 2.58 0.95
CA ALA A 83 -7.67 1.73 1.83
C ALA A 83 -7.99 0.36 1.20
N ILE A 84 -8.30 0.30 -0.10
CA ILE A 84 -8.46 -0.94 -0.85
C ILE A 84 -7.15 -1.74 -0.83
N PHE A 85 -6.03 -1.10 -1.15
CA PHE A 85 -4.71 -1.74 -1.16
C PHE A 85 -4.36 -2.33 0.22
N ILE A 86 -4.35 -1.51 1.25
CA ILE A 86 -3.95 -1.93 2.60
C ILE A 86 -4.98 -2.91 3.18
N GLY A 87 -6.27 -2.64 3.05
CA GLY A 87 -7.34 -3.47 3.58
C GLY A 87 -7.32 -4.90 3.02
N ILE A 88 -7.08 -5.06 1.72
CA ILE A 88 -6.94 -6.40 1.11
C ILE A 88 -5.66 -7.08 1.59
N VAL A 89 -4.51 -6.40 1.54
CA VAL A 89 -3.23 -6.99 1.96
C VAL A 89 -3.25 -7.38 3.44
N ALA A 90 -3.79 -6.54 4.31
CA ALA A 90 -3.93 -6.83 5.73
C ALA A 90 -4.96 -7.94 6.00
N GLY A 91 -6.08 -7.94 5.26
CA GLY A 91 -7.18 -8.89 5.46
C GLY A 91 -6.86 -10.32 5.02
N ILE A 92 -6.17 -10.49 3.91
CA ILE A 92 -5.96 -11.84 3.32
C ILE A 92 -4.50 -12.20 3.05
N GLY A 93 -3.55 -11.24 3.15
CA GLY A 93 -2.16 -11.46 2.77
C GLY A 93 -1.51 -12.64 3.49
N MET A 94 -1.66 -12.69 4.82
CA MET A 94 -1.10 -13.78 5.61
C MET A 94 -1.67 -15.15 5.19
N SER A 95 -2.98 -15.24 5.01
CA SER A 95 -3.63 -16.49 4.62
C SER A 95 -3.28 -16.91 3.19
N TYR A 96 -2.99 -15.95 2.31
CA TYR A 96 -2.48 -16.22 0.96
C TYR A 96 -1.07 -16.84 1.00
N PHE A 97 -0.18 -16.32 1.87
CA PHE A 97 1.13 -16.93 2.08
C PHE A 97 1.05 -18.34 2.65
N GLN A 98 0.08 -18.60 3.55
CA GLN A 98 -0.14 -19.95 4.09
C GLN A 98 -0.60 -20.93 3.02
N ASP A 99 -1.46 -20.52 2.09
CA ASP A 99 -1.90 -21.37 0.98
C ASP A 99 -0.76 -21.70 -0.01
N LEU A 100 0.18 -20.77 -0.21
CA LEU A 100 1.37 -21.00 -1.03
C LEU A 100 2.35 -22.00 -0.39
N MET A 101 2.22 -22.28 0.91
CA MET A 101 3.10 -23.15 1.68
C MET A 101 2.31 -24.20 2.51
N PRO A 102 1.58 -25.13 1.86
CA PRO A 102 0.75 -26.10 2.56
C PRO A 102 1.57 -26.96 3.52
N GLY A 103 1.04 -27.18 4.72
CA GLY A 103 1.72 -27.92 5.78
C GLY A 103 2.80 -27.13 6.54
N ARG A 104 3.11 -25.89 6.15
CA ARG A 104 4.15 -25.04 6.77
C ARG A 104 3.60 -23.68 7.22
N ALA A 105 2.41 -23.65 7.81
CA ALA A 105 1.73 -22.40 8.20
C ALA A 105 2.58 -21.47 9.08
N GLY A 106 3.36 -22.01 10.03
CA GLY A 106 4.25 -21.21 10.87
C GLY A 106 5.37 -20.53 10.08
N VAL A 107 5.98 -21.24 9.11
CA VAL A 107 7.01 -20.68 8.23
C VAL A 107 6.41 -19.58 7.35
N ALA A 108 5.24 -19.82 6.75
CA ALA A 108 4.54 -18.84 5.93
C ALA A 108 4.22 -17.56 6.70
N THR A 109 3.72 -17.68 7.93
CA THR A 109 3.44 -16.55 8.81
C THR A 109 4.70 -15.75 9.13
N THR A 110 5.80 -16.44 9.45
CA THR A 110 7.09 -15.79 9.74
C THR A 110 7.64 -15.06 8.52
N LEU A 111 7.58 -15.69 7.33
CA LEU A 111 8.02 -15.08 6.09
C LEU A 111 7.19 -13.83 5.76
N PHE A 112 5.86 -13.90 5.87
CA PHE A 112 4.99 -12.76 5.67
C PHE A 112 5.31 -11.59 6.62
N ALA A 113 5.43 -11.87 7.92
CA ALA A 113 5.76 -10.86 8.91
C ALA A 113 7.14 -10.24 8.68
N ASN A 114 8.15 -11.07 8.35
CA ASN A 114 9.50 -10.59 8.05
C ASN A 114 9.55 -9.78 6.75
N SER A 115 8.78 -10.15 5.72
CA SER A 115 8.67 -9.39 4.48
C SER A 115 8.12 -7.98 4.73
N ILE A 116 7.08 -7.85 5.58
CA ILE A 116 6.53 -6.55 5.97
C ILE A 116 7.59 -5.72 6.72
N ARG A 117 8.28 -6.32 7.69
CA ARG A 117 9.31 -5.61 8.48
C ARG A 117 10.48 -5.16 7.62
N THR A 118 11.03 -6.05 6.79
CA THR A 118 12.13 -5.73 5.87
C THR A 118 11.70 -4.67 4.87
N GLY A 119 10.51 -4.81 4.30
CA GLY A 119 9.94 -3.80 3.39
C GLY A 119 9.77 -2.44 4.07
N SER A 120 9.37 -2.39 5.34
CA SER A 120 9.23 -1.14 6.10
C SER A 120 10.58 -0.46 6.35
N ILE A 121 11.61 -1.23 6.71
CA ILE A 121 12.98 -0.71 6.93
C ILE A 121 13.53 -0.17 5.61
N MET A 122 13.45 -0.94 4.52
CA MET A 122 13.91 -0.50 3.20
C MET A 122 13.13 0.72 2.72
N ALA A 123 11.82 0.74 2.93
CA ALA A 123 10.97 1.87 2.58
C ALA A 123 11.38 3.16 3.32
N GLY A 124 11.71 3.05 4.61
CA GLY A 124 12.20 4.18 5.39
C GLY A 124 13.55 4.70 4.88
N ALA A 125 14.51 3.81 4.65
CA ALA A 125 15.83 4.17 4.14
C ALA A 125 15.76 4.82 2.74
N ILE A 126 15.04 4.19 1.79
CA ILE A 126 14.86 4.73 0.43
C ILE A 126 14.13 6.08 0.49
N ALA A 127 13.05 6.18 1.28
CA ALA A 127 12.27 7.40 1.38
C ALA A 127 13.09 8.56 1.97
N GLY A 128 13.89 8.30 3.01
CA GLY A 128 14.77 9.32 3.61
C GLY A 128 15.82 9.79 2.60
N THR A 129 16.54 8.87 1.97
CA THR A 129 17.59 9.21 0.98
C THR A 129 17.04 9.97 -0.22
N VAL A 130 15.92 9.52 -0.78
CA VAL A 130 15.30 10.16 -1.96
C VAL A 130 14.73 11.53 -1.61
N ALA A 131 14.11 11.68 -0.44
CA ALA A 131 13.58 12.97 0.00
C ALA A 131 14.70 14.00 0.26
N GLU A 132 15.87 13.55 0.72
CA GLU A 132 17.03 14.42 0.97
C GLU A 132 17.71 14.86 -0.34
N ILE A 133 17.86 13.95 -1.30
CA ILE A 133 18.61 14.22 -2.57
C ILE A 133 17.72 14.91 -3.61
N TRP A 134 16.43 14.53 -3.69
CA TRP A 134 15.53 15.05 -4.73
C TRP A 134 14.35 15.85 -4.15
N SER A 135 13.32 15.15 -3.65
CA SER A 135 12.11 15.77 -3.09
C SER A 135 11.19 14.70 -2.50
N PHE A 136 10.19 15.13 -1.73
CA PHE A 136 9.13 14.21 -1.27
C PHE A 136 8.29 13.66 -2.44
N HIS A 137 8.11 14.45 -3.50
CA HIS A 137 7.47 14.01 -4.74
C HIS A 137 8.25 12.87 -5.41
N GLY A 138 9.58 12.93 -5.44
CA GLY A 138 10.45 11.86 -5.92
C GLY A 138 10.28 10.53 -5.19
N VAL A 139 9.97 10.59 -3.89
CA VAL A 139 9.65 9.38 -3.11
C VAL A 139 8.42 8.64 -3.65
N PHE A 140 7.38 9.38 -4.07
CA PHE A 140 6.18 8.78 -4.65
C PHE A 140 6.42 8.21 -6.05
N MET A 141 7.32 8.79 -6.83
CA MET A 141 7.77 8.20 -8.11
C MET A 141 8.45 6.85 -7.90
N VAL A 142 9.37 6.77 -6.93
CA VAL A 142 10.02 5.50 -6.55
C VAL A 142 8.99 4.49 -6.02
N ALA A 143 8.05 4.93 -5.19
CA ALA A 143 6.99 4.08 -4.70
C ALA A 143 6.10 3.53 -5.82
N THR A 144 5.80 4.35 -6.86
CA THR A 144 5.07 3.91 -8.05
C THR A 144 5.85 2.84 -8.83
N ALA A 145 7.15 3.05 -9.04
CA ALA A 145 8.01 2.07 -9.71
C ALA A 145 8.06 0.73 -8.94
N LEU A 146 8.18 0.78 -7.62
CA LEU A 146 8.15 -0.41 -6.78
C LEU A 146 6.78 -1.11 -6.80
N ALA A 147 5.68 -0.35 -6.84
CA ALA A 147 4.33 -0.91 -6.97
C ALA A 147 4.13 -1.60 -8.32
N LEU A 148 4.66 -1.04 -9.41
CA LEU A 148 4.66 -1.69 -10.73
C LEU A 148 5.50 -2.97 -10.75
N ALA A 149 6.66 -2.97 -10.11
CA ALA A 149 7.48 -4.18 -9.95
C ALA A 149 6.75 -5.25 -9.14
N ALA A 150 6.05 -4.86 -8.06
CA ALA A 150 5.21 -5.76 -7.27
C ALA A 150 4.05 -6.33 -8.09
N LEU A 151 3.43 -5.54 -8.97
CA LEU A 151 2.38 -5.99 -9.88
C LEU A 151 2.92 -7.06 -10.84
N ALA A 152 4.06 -6.82 -11.45
CA ALA A 152 4.71 -7.78 -12.34
C ALA A 152 5.09 -9.08 -11.62
N ALA A 153 5.57 -8.99 -10.38
CA ALA A 153 5.85 -10.15 -9.54
C ALA A 153 4.58 -10.91 -9.18
N CYS A 154 3.53 -10.21 -8.74
CA CYS A 154 2.24 -10.81 -8.37
C CYS A 154 1.56 -11.53 -9.55
N TRP A 155 1.75 -11.03 -10.76
CA TRP A 155 1.23 -11.67 -11.96
C TRP A 155 1.84 -13.06 -12.22
N ARG A 156 3.10 -13.26 -11.81
CA ARG A 156 3.82 -14.54 -11.97
C ARG A 156 3.49 -15.58 -10.90
N VAL A 157 2.87 -15.18 -9.79
CA VAL A 157 2.50 -16.11 -8.72
C VAL A 157 1.33 -16.99 -9.16
N PRO A 158 1.40 -18.33 -8.97
CA PRO A 158 0.34 -19.25 -9.40
C PRO A 158 -0.95 -19.04 -8.62
N ASN A 159 -2.06 -19.52 -9.19
CA ASN A 159 -3.33 -19.67 -8.46
C ASN A 159 -3.19 -20.81 -7.45
N VAL A 160 -3.54 -20.53 -6.22
CA VAL A 160 -3.62 -21.49 -5.11
C VAL A 160 -5.03 -21.49 -4.58
#